data_b21412be11f57dc7bd500d2e483c9958
#
_entry.id   b21412be11f57dc7bd500d2e483c9958
#
_cell.length_a   1.000
_cell.length_b   1.000
_cell.length_c   1.000
_cell.angle_alpha   90.00
_cell.angle_beta   90.00
_cell.angle_gamma   90.00
#
_symmetry.space_group_name_H-M   'P 1'
#
loop_
_entity.id
_entity.type
_entity.pdbx_description
1 polymer ?
#
loop_
_entity_poly.entity_id
_entity_poly.type
_entity_poly.pdbx_seq_one_letter_code
_entity_poly.pdbx_strand_id
1 'polypeptide(L)'
;MEESYIHQNRIKQIFFLVCIVGLGLLLARELSAFLPAVLGAITLYMLMRKSVYYLTGKKGWSVSLSAWILMLGSFLVIMIPISAVVSMLSSKISYAIAHTNELSVALDNMVNRIEAQFGVKILSEENIGKLGNMIAKTIPQMLSATFNTLATIFFMYFILYFMLVNGQKMEQALYEHIPLKDENVNKLGFEIENMVLSNAIGIPVIGFLQGVVAIIGYYIIGVKEPWFWFVITCITAMLPVVGAALAYVPLAIIFFANNQIWQGFFMLVYGFGVIGTVDNIFRFALAKKI
;
A
#
# COMPACT_ATOMS: atom_id res chain seq x y z
N MET A 1 13.26 15.56 -62.26
CA MET A 1 12.68 15.43 -60.91
C MET A 1 12.13 14.03 -60.81
N GLU A 2 12.88 13.11 -60.22
CA GLU A 2 12.36 11.74 -59.94
C GLU A 2 11.34 11.88 -58.81
N GLU A 3 10.08 11.66 -59.10
CA GLU A 3 9.04 11.49 -58.11
C GLU A 3 9.35 10.24 -57.34
N SER A 4 9.86 10.39 -56.12
CA SER A 4 10.09 9.27 -55.18
C SER A 4 8.75 8.70 -54.73
N TYR A 5 8.13 7.86 -55.55
CA TYR A 5 6.94 7.13 -55.16
C TYR A 5 7.29 6.12 -54.06
N ILE A 6 6.69 6.29 -52.88
CA ILE A 6 6.80 5.32 -51.78
C ILE A 6 6.17 4.01 -52.25
N HIS A 7 6.95 2.93 -52.33
CA HIS A 7 6.52 1.64 -52.81
C HIS A 7 5.33 1.12 -51.99
N GLN A 8 4.26 0.66 -52.66
CA GLN A 8 3.00 0.26 -51.98
C GLN A 8 3.19 -0.74 -50.85
N ASN A 9 4.21 -1.59 -50.92
CA ASN A 9 4.57 -2.54 -49.86
C ASN A 9 5.12 -1.86 -48.59
N ARG A 10 5.82 -0.73 -48.73
CA ARG A 10 6.31 0.03 -47.55
C ARG A 10 5.15 0.69 -46.83
N ILE A 11 4.16 1.19 -47.55
CA ILE A 11 2.95 1.77 -46.95
C ILE A 11 2.19 0.69 -46.17
N LYS A 12 2.02 -0.51 -46.73
CA LYS A 12 1.39 -1.65 -46.03
C LYS A 12 2.17 -2.06 -44.78
N GLN A 13 3.50 -2.11 -44.85
CA GLN A 13 4.35 -2.46 -43.71
C GLN A 13 4.26 -1.42 -42.60
N ILE A 14 4.31 -0.12 -42.95
CA ILE A 14 4.17 0.96 -41.96
C ILE A 14 2.79 0.94 -41.31
N PHE A 15 1.72 0.77 -42.11
CA PHE A 15 0.36 0.65 -41.60
C PHE A 15 0.21 -0.53 -40.62
N PHE A 16 0.73 -1.71 -41.02
CA PHE A 16 0.70 -2.90 -40.17
C PHE A 16 1.46 -2.71 -38.86
N LEU A 17 2.64 -2.05 -38.91
CA LEU A 17 3.44 -1.74 -37.73
C LEU A 17 2.73 -0.76 -36.82
N VAL A 18 2.09 0.29 -37.37
CA VAL A 18 1.28 1.25 -36.61
C VAL A 18 0.10 0.56 -35.94
N CYS A 19 -0.58 -0.37 -36.66
CA CYS A 19 -1.67 -1.15 -36.08
C CYS A 19 -1.20 -2.05 -34.93
N ILE A 20 -0.06 -2.75 -35.08
CA ILE A 20 0.51 -3.59 -34.02
C ILE A 20 0.89 -2.74 -32.79
N VAL A 21 1.59 -1.62 -33.01
CA VAL A 21 1.97 -0.71 -31.93
C VAL A 21 0.74 -0.11 -31.26
N GLY A 22 -0.26 0.33 -32.03
CA GLY A 22 -1.51 0.87 -31.51
C GLY A 22 -2.29 -0.16 -30.67
N LEU A 23 -2.42 -1.39 -31.17
CA LEU A 23 -3.04 -2.50 -30.44
C LEU A 23 -2.24 -2.86 -29.19
N GLY A 24 -0.91 -2.90 -29.29
CA GLY A 24 -0.03 -3.15 -28.16
C GLY A 24 -0.18 -2.11 -27.05
N LEU A 25 -0.26 -0.82 -27.39
CA LEU A 25 -0.47 0.27 -26.45
C LEU A 25 -1.87 0.21 -25.80
N LEU A 26 -2.91 -0.10 -26.58
CA LEU A 26 -4.26 -0.30 -26.05
C LEU A 26 -4.30 -1.47 -25.08
N LEU A 27 -3.73 -2.62 -25.45
CA LEU A 27 -3.65 -3.78 -24.55
C LEU A 27 -2.85 -3.47 -23.28
N ALA A 28 -1.71 -2.79 -23.41
CA ALA A 28 -0.90 -2.41 -22.26
C ALA A 28 -1.67 -1.48 -21.30
N ARG A 29 -2.45 -0.55 -21.85
CA ARG A 29 -3.30 0.35 -21.06
C ARG A 29 -4.41 -0.41 -20.33
N GLU A 30 -5.15 -1.25 -21.00
CA GLU A 30 -6.25 -2.02 -20.40
C GLU A 30 -5.74 -3.07 -19.40
N LEU A 31 -4.63 -3.75 -19.73
CA LEU A 31 -4.00 -4.72 -18.82
C LEU A 31 -3.35 -4.08 -17.60
N SER A 32 -2.99 -2.79 -17.66
CA SER A 32 -2.40 -2.08 -16.51
C SER A 32 -3.32 -2.08 -15.27
N ALA A 33 -4.64 -2.11 -15.47
CA ALA A 33 -5.61 -2.21 -14.39
C ALA A 33 -5.51 -3.54 -13.59
N PHE A 34 -5.02 -4.62 -14.23
CA PHE A 34 -4.82 -5.92 -13.60
C PHE A 34 -3.44 -6.10 -12.97
N LEU A 35 -2.51 -5.17 -13.22
CA LEU A 35 -1.14 -5.26 -12.71
C LEU A 35 -1.07 -5.42 -11.18
N PRO A 36 -1.86 -4.69 -10.37
CA PRO A 36 -1.88 -4.89 -8.92
C PRO A 36 -2.32 -6.30 -8.53
N ALA A 37 -3.30 -6.89 -9.25
CA ALA A 37 -3.77 -8.25 -8.99
C ALA A 37 -2.68 -9.29 -9.30
N VAL A 38 -1.97 -9.13 -10.42
CA VAL A 38 -0.87 -10.03 -10.80
C VAL A 38 0.28 -9.93 -9.82
N LEU A 39 0.72 -8.71 -9.47
CA LEU A 39 1.81 -8.51 -8.51
C LEU A 39 1.46 -9.04 -7.12
N GLY A 40 0.23 -8.83 -6.66
CA GLY A 40 -0.28 -9.39 -5.42
C GLY A 40 -0.31 -10.93 -5.45
N ALA A 41 -0.75 -11.53 -6.56
CA ALA A 41 -0.76 -12.98 -6.74
C ALA A 41 0.67 -13.56 -6.72
N ILE A 42 1.63 -12.95 -7.40
CA ILE A 42 3.04 -13.35 -7.39
C ILE A 42 3.60 -13.28 -5.96
N THR A 43 3.31 -12.19 -5.24
CA THR A 43 3.75 -12.00 -3.86
C THR A 43 3.22 -13.10 -2.94
N LEU A 44 1.91 -13.35 -2.98
CA LEU A 44 1.28 -14.41 -2.17
C LEU A 44 1.74 -15.81 -2.60
N TYR A 45 1.97 -16.04 -3.90
CA TYR A 45 2.54 -17.29 -4.40
C TYR A 45 3.92 -17.55 -3.79
N MET A 46 4.83 -16.58 -3.80
CA MET A 46 6.15 -16.71 -3.21
C MET A 46 6.11 -16.98 -1.71
N LEU A 47 5.16 -16.36 -1.00
CA LEU A 47 4.92 -16.61 0.43
C LEU A 47 4.41 -18.03 0.71
N MET A 48 3.57 -18.59 -0.17
CA MET A 48 2.82 -19.81 0.10
C MET A 48 3.38 -21.05 -0.59
N ARG A 49 4.14 -20.92 -1.70
CA ARG A 49 4.60 -22.07 -2.49
C ARG A 49 5.32 -23.14 -1.66
N LYS A 50 6.19 -22.72 -0.73
CA LYS A 50 6.90 -23.67 0.15
C LYS A 50 5.93 -24.42 1.08
N SER A 51 4.88 -23.75 1.54
CA SER A 51 3.85 -24.39 2.39
C SER A 51 2.99 -25.36 1.59
N VAL A 52 2.64 -25.04 0.32
CA VAL A 52 1.95 -26.00 -0.57
C VAL A 52 2.82 -27.23 -0.78
N TYR A 53 4.09 -27.07 -1.14
CA TYR A 53 4.99 -28.21 -1.35
C TYR A 53 5.20 -29.07 -0.09
N TYR A 54 5.22 -28.44 1.08
CA TYR A 54 5.27 -29.16 2.34
C TYR A 54 4.01 -29.98 2.62
N LEU A 55 2.82 -29.40 2.40
CA LEU A 55 1.54 -30.08 2.61
C LEU A 55 1.34 -31.25 1.62
N THR A 56 1.71 -31.03 0.36
CA THR A 56 1.57 -32.06 -0.69
C THR A 56 2.62 -33.17 -0.56
N GLY A 57 3.89 -32.80 -0.36
CA GLY A 57 4.99 -33.75 -0.33
C GLY A 57 5.09 -34.55 0.98
N LYS A 58 4.94 -33.89 2.16
CA LYS A 58 5.07 -34.56 3.46
C LYS A 58 3.75 -35.07 4.02
N LYS A 59 2.64 -34.36 3.83
CA LYS A 59 1.34 -34.73 4.39
C LYS A 59 0.44 -35.48 3.40
N GLY A 60 0.84 -35.59 2.12
CA GLY A 60 0.09 -36.33 1.10
C GLY A 60 -1.24 -35.65 0.70
N TRP A 61 -1.42 -34.37 0.97
CA TRP A 61 -2.64 -33.67 0.60
C TRP A 61 -2.67 -33.39 -0.91
N SER A 62 -3.88 -33.30 -1.48
CA SER A 62 -3.99 -32.88 -2.87
C SER A 62 -3.53 -31.42 -3.02
N VAL A 63 -2.92 -31.10 -4.16
CA VAL A 63 -2.41 -29.74 -4.44
C VAL A 63 -3.52 -28.70 -4.35
N SER A 64 -4.69 -29.01 -4.93
CA SER A 64 -5.86 -28.12 -4.88
C SER A 64 -6.36 -27.85 -3.47
N LEU A 65 -6.43 -28.87 -2.60
CA LEU A 65 -6.88 -28.70 -1.22
C LEU A 65 -5.89 -27.84 -0.43
N SER A 66 -4.58 -28.10 -0.60
CA SER A 66 -3.52 -27.32 0.04
C SER A 66 -3.57 -25.84 -0.40
N ALA A 67 -3.78 -25.59 -1.71
CA ALA A 67 -3.95 -24.25 -2.23
C ALA A 67 -5.16 -23.54 -1.62
N TRP A 68 -6.34 -24.19 -1.60
CA TRP A 68 -7.55 -23.58 -1.03
C TRP A 68 -7.41 -23.24 0.45
N ILE A 69 -6.84 -24.12 1.26
CA ILE A 69 -6.68 -23.88 2.72
C ILE A 69 -5.72 -22.69 2.95
N LEU A 70 -4.59 -22.65 2.23
CA LEU A 70 -3.63 -21.57 2.38
C LEU A 70 -4.19 -20.23 1.87
N MET A 71 -4.93 -20.24 0.76
CA MET A 71 -5.61 -19.08 0.23
C MET A 71 -6.66 -18.56 1.22
N LEU A 72 -7.49 -19.43 1.78
CA LEU A 72 -8.47 -19.03 2.79
C LEU A 72 -7.79 -18.47 4.05
N GLY A 73 -6.71 -19.12 4.50
CA GLY A 73 -5.92 -18.64 5.63
C GLY A 73 -5.34 -17.25 5.37
N SER A 74 -4.73 -17.01 4.20
CA SER A 74 -4.20 -15.68 3.84
C SER A 74 -5.29 -14.64 3.69
N PHE A 75 -6.43 -15.02 3.10
CA PHE A 75 -7.59 -14.14 2.98
C PHE A 75 -8.06 -13.65 4.35
N LEU A 76 -8.20 -14.56 5.31
CA LEU A 76 -8.59 -14.20 6.69
C LEU A 76 -7.54 -13.30 7.37
N VAL A 77 -6.26 -13.65 7.25
CA VAL A 77 -5.15 -12.85 7.84
C VAL A 77 -5.11 -11.43 7.28
N ILE A 78 -5.46 -11.23 6.00
CA ILE A 78 -5.49 -9.92 5.37
C ILE A 78 -6.81 -9.19 5.67
N MET A 79 -7.95 -9.89 5.60
CA MET A 79 -9.27 -9.27 5.74
C MET A 79 -9.62 -8.88 7.17
N ILE A 80 -9.17 -9.62 8.18
CA ILE A 80 -9.45 -9.30 9.58
C ILE A 80 -8.91 -7.91 9.97
N PRO A 81 -7.62 -7.58 9.79
CA PRO A 81 -7.13 -6.25 10.11
C PRO A 81 -7.75 -5.17 9.22
N ILE A 82 -7.95 -5.42 7.93
CA ILE A 82 -8.60 -4.46 7.02
C ILE A 82 -10.02 -4.14 7.49
N SER A 83 -10.83 -5.16 7.84
CA SER A 83 -12.20 -4.94 8.32
C SER A 83 -12.24 -4.17 9.64
N ALA A 84 -11.32 -4.44 10.56
CA ALA A 84 -11.17 -3.68 11.80
C ALA A 84 -10.85 -2.20 11.52
N VAL A 85 -9.91 -1.93 10.62
CA VAL A 85 -9.57 -0.58 10.18
C VAL A 85 -10.77 0.13 9.54
N VAL A 86 -11.42 -0.52 8.58
CA VAL A 86 -12.60 0.03 7.89
C VAL A 86 -13.72 0.36 8.87
N SER A 87 -14.00 -0.51 9.84
CA SER A 87 -15.03 -0.26 10.86
C SER A 87 -14.68 0.93 11.76
N MET A 88 -13.41 1.08 12.16
CA MET A 88 -12.94 2.23 12.96
C MET A 88 -12.99 3.53 12.17
N LEU A 89 -12.57 3.51 10.90
CA LEU A 89 -12.61 4.69 10.04
C LEU A 89 -14.04 5.08 9.67
N SER A 90 -14.90 4.12 9.32
CA SER A 90 -16.26 4.41 8.88
C SER A 90 -17.09 5.18 9.92
N SER A 91 -16.92 4.85 11.20
CA SER A 91 -17.57 5.58 12.29
C SER A 91 -17.08 7.04 12.38
N LYS A 92 -15.78 7.28 12.22
CA LYS A 92 -15.20 8.63 12.23
C LYS A 92 -15.55 9.44 10.98
N ILE A 93 -15.55 8.79 9.82
CA ILE A 93 -15.94 9.39 8.56
C ILE A 93 -17.42 9.78 8.59
N SER A 94 -18.30 8.90 9.06
CA SER A 94 -19.74 9.20 9.21
C SER A 94 -19.97 10.37 10.17
N TYR A 95 -19.25 10.42 11.29
CA TYR A 95 -19.28 11.55 12.20
C TYR A 95 -18.82 12.85 11.52
N ALA A 96 -17.71 12.80 10.78
CA ALA A 96 -17.17 13.95 10.06
C ALA A 96 -18.12 14.49 8.98
N ILE A 97 -18.80 13.60 8.26
CA ILE A 97 -19.82 13.97 7.24
C ILE A 97 -21.02 14.63 7.92
N ALA A 98 -21.51 14.04 9.01
CA ALA A 98 -22.69 14.58 9.72
C ALA A 98 -22.42 15.96 10.34
N HIS A 99 -21.16 16.28 10.70
CA HIS A 99 -20.77 17.51 11.38
C HIS A 99 -19.80 18.37 10.54
N THR A 100 -19.93 18.34 9.21
CA THR A 100 -19.02 19.04 8.28
C THR A 100 -18.90 20.53 8.59
N ASN A 101 -20.03 21.20 8.92
CA ASN A 101 -20.02 22.62 9.25
C ASN A 101 -19.31 22.91 10.58
N GLU A 102 -19.50 22.06 11.59
CA GLU A 102 -18.82 22.19 12.87
C GLU A 102 -17.32 21.95 12.74
N LEU A 103 -16.93 20.99 11.91
CA LEU A 103 -15.55 20.70 11.61
C LEU A 103 -14.87 21.82 10.85
N SER A 104 -15.55 22.47 9.89
CA SER A 104 -14.97 23.62 9.17
C SER A 104 -14.73 24.78 10.13
N VAL A 105 -15.70 25.11 10.98
CA VAL A 105 -15.55 26.16 12.02
C VAL A 105 -14.46 25.80 13.04
N ALA A 106 -14.36 24.52 13.41
CA ALA A 106 -13.31 24.05 14.31
C ALA A 106 -11.91 24.16 13.68
N LEU A 107 -11.79 23.84 12.39
CA LEU A 107 -10.54 24.00 11.62
C LEU A 107 -10.15 25.47 11.48
N ASP A 108 -11.11 26.36 11.17
CA ASP A 108 -10.86 27.82 11.09
C ASP A 108 -10.39 28.36 12.45
N ASN A 109 -11.07 27.99 13.52
CA ASN A 109 -10.67 28.38 14.87
C ASN A 109 -9.28 27.84 15.24
N MET A 110 -8.95 26.63 14.82
CA MET A 110 -7.66 25.98 15.05
C MET A 110 -6.54 26.71 14.32
N VAL A 111 -6.74 27.01 13.04
CA VAL A 111 -5.77 27.76 12.22
C VAL A 111 -5.54 29.16 12.80
N ASN A 112 -6.62 29.88 13.10
CA ASN A 112 -6.55 31.23 13.69
C ASN A 112 -5.79 31.24 15.03
N ARG A 113 -5.97 30.23 15.87
CA ARG A 113 -5.22 30.08 17.13
C ARG A 113 -3.73 29.84 16.93
N ILE A 114 -3.38 28.96 15.98
CA ILE A 114 -1.98 28.65 15.65
C ILE A 114 -1.31 29.89 15.03
N GLU A 115 -1.99 30.60 14.14
CA GLU A 115 -1.49 31.86 13.56
C GLU A 115 -1.27 32.95 14.63
N ALA A 116 -2.22 33.11 15.57
CA ALA A 116 -2.09 34.05 16.67
C ALA A 116 -0.93 33.69 17.62
N GLN A 117 -0.63 32.41 17.79
CA GLN A 117 0.35 31.94 18.76
C GLN A 117 1.79 31.95 18.18
N PHE A 118 1.94 31.65 16.89
CA PHE A 118 3.25 31.54 16.25
C PHE A 118 3.58 32.69 15.28
N GLY A 119 2.64 33.59 15.03
CA GLY A 119 2.82 34.74 14.15
C GLY A 119 3.03 34.37 12.66
N VAL A 120 2.73 33.13 12.28
CA VAL A 120 2.96 32.60 10.93
C VAL A 120 1.60 32.34 10.28
N LYS A 121 1.32 33.00 9.15
CA LYS A 121 0.16 32.66 8.31
C LYS A 121 0.40 31.30 7.65
N ILE A 122 -0.26 30.26 8.19
CA ILE A 122 -0.05 28.87 7.74
C ILE A 122 -0.99 28.51 6.60
N LEU A 123 -2.22 28.99 6.63
CA LEU A 123 -3.22 28.69 5.61
C LEU A 123 -4.06 29.94 5.28
N SER A 124 -4.25 30.20 3.99
CA SER A 124 -5.28 31.17 3.55
C SER A 124 -6.66 30.55 3.65
N GLU A 125 -7.71 31.36 3.87
CA GLU A 125 -9.11 30.91 3.88
C GLU A 125 -9.48 30.09 2.63
N GLU A 126 -8.86 30.37 1.50
CA GLU A 126 -8.99 29.63 0.26
C GLU A 126 -8.48 28.18 0.37
N ASN A 127 -7.41 27.93 1.13
CA ASN A 127 -6.85 26.59 1.32
C ASN A 127 -7.67 25.73 2.29
N ILE A 128 -8.33 26.35 3.28
CA ILE A 128 -9.24 25.66 4.19
C ILE A 128 -10.50 25.20 3.46
N GLY A 129 -11.06 26.06 2.61
CA GLY A 129 -12.17 25.70 1.72
C GLY A 129 -11.79 24.58 0.73
N LYS A 130 -10.55 24.58 0.22
CA LYS A 130 -10.02 23.50 -0.63
C LYS A 130 -9.89 22.19 0.13
N LEU A 131 -9.46 22.18 1.40
CA LEU A 131 -9.38 21.00 2.24
C LEU A 131 -10.77 20.41 2.52
N GLY A 132 -11.76 21.23 2.86
CA GLY A 132 -13.15 20.79 3.04
C GLY A 132 -13.73 20.16 1.77
N ASN A 133 -13.53 20.81 0.62
CA ASN A 133 -13.95 20.30 -0.69
C ASN A 133 -13.19 19.03 -1.10
N MET A 134 -11.92 18.92 -0.72
CA MET A 134 -11.11 17.72 -0.99
C MET A 134 -11.63 16.53 -0.18
N ILE A 135 -11.95 16.71 1.09
CA ILE A 135 -12.56 15.69 1.96
C ILE A 135 -13.92 15.28 1.39
N ALA A 136 -14.79 16.23 1.05
CA ALA A 136 -16.12 15.96 0.51
C ALA A 136 -16.09 15.22 -0.84
N LYS A 137 -15.08 15.42 -1.68
CA LYS A 137 -14.89 14.70 -2.95
C LYS A 137 -14.22 13.34 -2.77
N THR A 138 -13.29 13.22 -1.83
CA THR A 138 -12.49 12.00 -1.64
C THR A 138 -13.32 10.86 -1.04
N ILE A 139 -14.30 11.18 -0.17
CA ILE A 139 -15.13 10.16 0.49
C ILE A 139 -15.98 9.34 -0.52
N PRO A 140 -16.73 9.95 -1.46
CA PRO A 140 -17.44 9.18 -2.49
C PRO A 140 -16.51 8.40 -3.41
N GLN A 141 -15.30 8.93 -3.70
CA GLN A 141 -14.30 8.24 -4.48
C GLN A 141 -13.76 6.99 -3.76
N MET A 142 -13.59 7.04 -2.44
CA MET A 142 -13.21 5.86 -1.65
C MET A 142 -14.29 4.77 -1.69
N LEU A 143 -15.56 5.13 -1.71
CA LEU A 143 -16.66 4.16 -1.85
C LEU A 143 -16.67 3.49 -3.23
N SER A 144 -16.43 4.24 -4.30
CA SER A 144 -16.34 3.67 -5.66
C SER A 144 -15.05 2.85 -5.85
N ALA A 145 -13.95 3.24 -5.20
CA ALA A 145 -12.70 2.47 -5.19
C ALA A 145 -12.88 1.08 -4.54
N THR A 146 -13.85 0.92 -3.64
CA THR A 146 -14.12 -0.37 -2.98
C THR A 146 -14.51 -1.45 -3.99
N PHE A 147 -15.30 -1.13 -5.01
CA PHE A 147 -15.71 -2.10 -6.03
C PHE A 147 -14.52 -2.55 -6.90
N ASN A 148 -13.68 -1.61 -7.33
CA ASN A 148 -12.47 -1.92 -8.07
C ASN A 148 -11.48 -2.74 -7.23
N THR A 149 -11.39 -2.46 -5.94
CA THR A 149 -10.55 -3.22 -5.00
C THR A 149 -11.04 -4.65 -4.84
N LEU A 150 -12.37 -4.87 -4.71
CA LEU A 150 -12.94 -6.22 -4.64
C LEU A 150 -12.67 -7.02 -5.92
N ALA A 151 -12.84 -6.40 -7.09
CA ALA A 151 -12.50 -7.04 -8.37
C ALA A 151 -11.00 -7.38 -8.43
N THR A 152 -10.12 -6.48 -8.02
CA THR A 152 -8.66 -6.71 -7.97
C THR A 152 -8.31 -7.87 -7.05
N ILE A 153 -8.91 -7.93 -5.85
CA ILE A 153 -8.72 -9.02 -4.90
C ILE A 153 -9.22 -10.34 -5.50
N PHE A 154 -10.38 -10.34 -6.13
CA PHE A 154 -10.92 -11.54 -6.77
C PHE A 154 -9.96 -12.06 -7.86
N PHE A 155 -9.52 -11.21 -8.78
CA PHE A 155 -8.56 -11.58 -9.83
C PHE A 155 -7.21 -12.01 -9.24
N MET A 156 -6.74 -11.35 -8.19
CA MET A 156 -5.52 -11.74 -7.49
C MET A 156 -5.59 -13.17 -6.95
N TYR A 157 -6.68 -13.53 -6.23
CA TYR A 157 -6.85 -14.87 -5.71
C TYR A 157 -7.15 -15.90 -6.79
N PHE A 158 -7.84 -15.50 -7.87
CA PHE A 158 -8.03 -16.34 -9.04
C PHE A 158 -6.70 -16.73 -9.68
N ILE A 159 -5.84 -15.77 -9.98
CA ILE A 159 -4.51 -16.00 -10.54
C ILE A 159 -3.66 -16.82 -9.57
N LEU A 160 -3.67 -16.47 -8.28
CA LEU A 160 -2.95 -17.18 -7.23
C LEU A 160 -3.28 -18.66 -7.18
N TYR A 161 -4.57 -19.03 -7.31
CA TYR A 161 -4.99 -20.41 -7.33
C TYR A 161 -4.29 -21.20 -8.44
N PHE A 162 -4.33 -20.68 -9.67
CA PHE A 162 -3.68 -21.34 -10.80
C PHE A 162 -2.16 -21.40 -10.67
N MET A 163 -1.56 -20.36 -10.10
CA MET A 163 -0.12 -20.35 -9.79
C MET A 163 0.24 -21.41 -8.75
N LEU A 164 -0.54 -21.57 -7.67
CA LEU A 164 -0.28 -22.57 -6.64
C LEU A 164 -0.50 -24.00 -7.13
N VAL A 165 -1.53 -24.23 -7.95
CA VAL A 165 -1.84 -25.57 -8.48
C VAL A 165 -0.86 -26.01 -9.57
N ASN A 166 -0.41 -25.09 -10.40
CA ASN A 166 0.50 -25.38 -11.52
C ASN A 166 1.93 -24.87 -11.29
N GLY A 167 2.31 -24.55 -10.06
CA GLY A 167 3.53 -23.83 -9.74
C GLY A 167 4.79 -24.44 -10.31
N GLN A 168 4.98 -25.76 -10.17
CA GLN A 168 6.16 -26.44 -10.71
C GLN A 168 6.28 -26.32 -12.23
N LYS A 169 5.16 -26.52 -12.95
CA LYS A 169 5.13 -26.40 -14.41
C LYS A 169 5.40 -24.97 -14.87
N MET A 170 4.84 -24.00 -14.13
CA MET A 170 5.04 -22.57 -14.41
C MET A 170 6.50 -22.16 -14.18
N GLU A 171 7.10 -22.56 -13.07
CA GLU A 171 8.51 -22.28 -12.76
C GLU A 171 9.43 -22.92 -13.82
N GLN A 172 9.18 -24.17 -14.18
CA GLN A 172 9.95 -24.86 -15.21
C GLN A 172 9.82 -24.16 -16.58
N ALA A 173 8.61 -23.80 -16.98
CA ALA A 173 8.40 -23.07 -18.23
C ALA A 173 9.10 -21.71 -18.25
N LEU A 174 9.08 -20.99 -17.11
CA LEU A 174 9.85 -19.74 -16.99
C LEU A 174 11.35 -19.97 -17.16
N TYR A 175 11.90 -21.01 -16.52
CA TYR A 175 13.30 -21.39 -16.66
C TYR A 175 13.71 -21.68 -18.10
N GLU A 176 12.89 -22.44 -18.84
CA GLU A 176 13.17 -22.83 -20.23
C GLU A 176 13.07 -21.66 -21.22
N HIS A 177 12.27 -20.64 -20.94
CA HIS A 177 12.00 -19.53 -21.89
C HIS A 177 12.83 -18.26 -21.59
N ILE A 178 13.48 -18.15 -20.43
CA ILE A 178 14.32 -17.00 -20.14
C ILE A 178 15.65 -17.11 -20.91
N PRO A 179 15.99 -16.15 -21.80
CA PRO A 179 17.19 -16.22 -22.62
C PRO A 179 18.46 -15.82 -21.84
N LEU A 180 18.67 -16.43 -20.69
CA LEU A 180 19.84 -16.22 -19.80
C LEU A 180 20.50 -17.56 -19.50
N LYS A 181 21.77 -17.54 -19.09
CA LYS A 181 22.46 -18.74 -18.60
C LYS A 181 21.83 -19.23 -17.30
N ASP A 182 21.75 -20.53 -17.09
CA ASP A 182 21.08 -21.17 -15.93
C ASP A 182 21.54 -20.61 -14.59
N GLU A 183 22.82 -20.30 -14.45
CA GLU A 183 23.39 -19.69 -13.23
C GLU A 183 22.76 -18.30 -12.95
N ASN A 184 22.60 -17.49 -13.98
CA ASN A 184 22.00 -16.16 -13.87
C ASN A 184 20.50 -16.23 -13.61
N VAL A 185 19.79 -17.22 -14.21
CA VAL A 185 18.37 -17.44 -13.94
C VAL A 185 18.14 -17.81 -12.47
N ASN A 186 18.96 -18.73 -11.94
CA ASN A 186 18.91 -19.14 -10.53
C ASN A 186 19.17 -17.96 -9.59
N LYS A 187 20.21 -17.18 -9.89
CA LYS A 187 20.57 -16.00 -9.08
C LYS A 187 19.45 -14.96 -9.10
N LEU A 188 18.92 -14.65 -10.28
CA LEU A 188 17.81 -13.71 -10.44
C LEU A 188 16.55 -14.17 -9.70
N GLY A 189 16.19 -15.46 -9.80
CA GLY A 189 15.06 -16.05 -9.10
C GLY A 189 15.21 -15.94 -7.59
N PHE A 190 16.40 -16.21 -7.05
CA PHE A 190 16.69 -16.09 -5.63
C PHE A 190 16.63 -14.62 -5.14
N GLU A 191 17.19 -13.68 -5.91
CA GLU A 191 17.16 -12.26 -5.58
C GLU A 191 15.73 -11.71 -5.58
N ILE A 192 14.92 -12.07 -6.60
CA ILE A 192 13.51 -11.66 -6.67
C ILE A 192 12.73 -12.26 -5.49
N GLU A 193 12.90 -13.54 -5.19
CA GLU A 193 12.23 -14.19 -4.05
C GLU A 193 12.56 -13.45 -2.74
N ASN A 194 13.84 -13.20 -2.48
CA ASN A 194 14.26 -12.49 -1.27
C ASN A 194 13.70 -11.08 -1.20
N MET A 195 13.73 -10.33 -2.32
CA MET A 195 13.18 -8.98 -2.38
C MET A 195 11.68 -8.99 -2.09
N VAL A 196 10.92 -9.89 -2.69
CA VAL A 196 9.47 -10.01 -2.48
C VAL A 196 9.15 -10.41 -1.05
N LEU A 197 9.81 -11.44 -0.50
CA LEU A 197 9.58 -11.89 0.86
C LEU A 197 9.94 -10.82 1.89
N SER A 198 11.08 -10.14 1.70
CA SER A 198 11.53 -9.07 2.60
C SER A 198 10.56 -7.90 2.63
N ASN A 199 10.03 -7.48 1.48
CA ASN A 199 9.09 -6.40 1.42
C ASN A 199 7.69 -6.82 1.90
N ALA A 200 7.20 -7.98 1.49
CA ALA A 200 5.85 -8.45 1.83
C ALA A 200 5.66 -8.73 3.33
N ILE A 201 6.72 -9.14 4.02
CA ILE A 201 6.71 -9.37 5.47
C ILE A 201 7.28 -8.15 6.21
N GLY A 202 8.38 -7.61 5.72
CA GLY A 202 9.11 -6.54 6.40
C GLY A 202 8.31 -5.26 6.56
N ILE A 203 7.63 -4.80 5.50
CA ILE A 203 6.86 -3.56 5.55
C ILE A 203 5.72 -3.63 6.59
N PRO A 204 4.85 -4.65 6.63
CA PRO A 204 3.83 -4.77 7.68
C PRO A 204 4.40 -4.91 9.08
N VAL A 205 5.50 -5.65 9.25
CA VAL A 205 6.16 -5.81 10.56
C VAL A 205 6.72 -4.50 11.05
N ILE A 206 7.41 -3.73 10.19
CA ILE A 206 7.93 -2.41 10.53
C ILE A 206 6.78 -1.46 10.90
N GLY A 207 5.70 -1.44 10.09
CA GLY A 207 4.53 -0.62 10.38
C GLY A 207 3.89 -0.95 11.74
N PHE A 208 3.75 -2.23 12.06
CA PHE A 208 3.24 -2.67 13.35
C PHE A 208 4.16 -2.25 14.51
N LEU A 209 5.47 -2.43 14.37
CA LEU A 209 6.45 -2.04 15.39
C LEU A 209 6.48 -0.53 15.62
N GLN A 210 6.40 0.26 14.55
CA GLN A 210 6.26 1.71 14.66
C GLN A 210 4.98 2.10 15.40
N GLY A 211 3.86 1.42 15.13
CA GLY A 211 2.62 1.60 15.86
C GLY A 211 2.76 1.27 17.35
N VAL A 212 3.40 0.14 17.70
CA VAL A 212 3.65 -0.25 19.09
C VAL A 212 4.50 0.78 19.82
N VAL A 213 5.53 1.30 19.19
CA VAL A 213 6.33 2.38 19.79
C VAL A 213 5.51 3.66 19.89
N ALA A 214 4.73 3.99 18.87
CA ALA A 214 3.90 5.19 18.87
C ALA A 214 2.84 5.18 19.99
N ILE A 215 2.17 4.04 20.23
CA ILE A 215 1.13 3.95 21.25
C ILE A 215 1.67 4.19 22.67
N ILE A 216 2.92 3.85 22.93
CA ILE A 216 3.58 4.16 24.20
C ILE A 216 3.66 5.67 24.39
N GLY A 217 4.12 6.41 23.36
CA GLY A 217 4.16 7.86 23.38
C GLY A 217 2.77 8.49 23.53
N TYR A 218 1.78 7.92 22.86
CA TYR A 218 0.39 8.37 22.93
C TYR A 218 -0.20 8.27 24.34
N TYR A 219 0.10 7.19 25.06
CA TYR A 219 -0.31 7.04 26.46
C TYR A 219 0.41 8.02 27.39
N ILE A 220 1.71 8.27 27.16
CA ILE A 220 2.50 9.19 27.98
C ILE A 220 1.92 10.61 27.97
N ILE A 221 1.47 11.08 26.79
CA ILE A 221 0.94 12.45 26.65
C ILE A 221 -0.59 12.53 26.75
N GLY A 222 -1.26 11.41 27.03
CA GLY A 222 -2.71 11.38 27.21
C GLY A 222 -3.51 11.64 25.92
N VAL A 223 -3.09 11.06 24.79
CA VAL A 223 -3.82 11.14 23.52
C VAL A 223 -5.22 10.57 23.69
N LYS A 224 -6.24 11.31 23.25
CA LYS A 224 -7.60 10.77 23.15
C LYS A 224 -7.63 9.68 22.09
N GLU A 225 -8.23 8.52 22.44
CA GLU A 225 -8.33 7.36 21.55
C GLU A 225 -6.96 6.83 21.01
N PRO A 226 -6.04 6.42 21.90
CA PRO A 226 -4.69 6.03 21.50
C PRO A 226 -4.69 4.81 20.54
N TRP A 227 -5.67 3.92 20.64
CA TRP A 227 -5.84 2.78 19.74
C TRP A 227 -6.20 3.17 18.30
N PHE A 228 -6.99 4.23 18.12
CA PHE A 228 -7.26 4.77 16.79
C PHE A 228 -5.96 5.27 16.15
N TRP A 229 -5.20 6.09 16.87
CA TRP A 229 -3.93 6.62 16.37
C TRP A 229 -2.86 5.55 16.18
N PHE A 230 -2.87 4.49 17.00
CA PHE A 230 -2.04 3.30 16.79
C PHE A 230 -2.29 2.67 15.42
N VAL A 231 -3.56 2.40 15.10
CA VAL A 231 -3.94 1.80 13.81
C VAL A 231 -3.58 2.71 12.63
N ILE A 232 -3.85 4.01 12.74
CA ILE A 232 -3.44 4.99 11.73
C ILE A 232 -1.92 4.97 11.54
N THR A 233 -1.17 4.95 12.62
CA THR A 233 0.30 4.89 12.54
C THR A 233 0.78 3.61 11.86
N CYS A 234 0.24 2.44 12.21
CA CYS A 234 0.60 1.17 11.56
C CYS A 234 0.40 1.23 10.05
N ILE A 235 -0.72 1.81 9.58
CA ILE A 235 -1.05 1.89 8.16
C ILE A 235 -0.17 2.92 7.46
N THR A 236 -0.08 4.13 8.01
CA THR A 236 0.69 5.21 7.40
C THR A 236 2.19 4.90 7.37
N ALA A 237 2.70 4.19 8.38
CA ALA A 237 4.08 3.72 8.44
C ALA A 237 4.48 2.79 7.28
N MET A 238 3.51 2.13 6.63
CA MET A 238 3.77 1.32 5.43
C MET A 238 4.06 2.17 4.18
N LEU A 239 3.70 3.45 4.21
CA LEU A 239 3.94 4.34 3.07
C LEU A 239 5.41 4.80 3.06
N PRO A 240 6.10 4.68 1.91
CA PRO A 240 7.49 5.15 1.81
C PRO A 240 7.56 6.67 1.94
N VAL A 241 8.67 7.19 2.46
CA VAL A 241 9.05 8.61 2.59
C VAL A 241 8.31 9.34 3.71
N VAL A 242 6.99 9.34 3.71
CA VAL A 242 6.20 10.11 4.70
C VAL A 242 5.89 9.28 5.94
N GLY A 243 5.61 8.01 5.77
CA GLY A 243 5.47 7.01 6.85
C GLY A 243 4.58 7.45 8.01
N ALA A 244 5.02 7.14 9.19
CA ALA A 244 4.33 7.46 10.45
C ALA A 244 4.12 8.97 10.69
N ALA A 245 4.84 9.85 9.95
CA ALA A 245 4.66 11.30 10.09
C ALA A 245 3.23 11.74 9.74
N LEU A 246 2.56 11.03 8.83
CA LEU A 246 1.14 11.27 8.53
C LEU A 246 0.20 11.06 9.73
N ALA A 247 0.64 10.36 10.75
CA ALA A 247 -0.12 10.18 11.97
C ALA A 247 0.30 11.19 13.06
N TYR A 248 1.60 11.27 13.38
CA TYR A 248 2.03 12.07 14.54
C TYR A 248 2.11 13.58 14.25
N VAL A 249 2.30 14.01 13.00
CA VAL A 249 2.31 15.46 12.68
C VAL A 249 0.91 16.08 12.83
N PRO A 250 -0.18 15.53 12.26
CA PRO A 250 -1.52 16.03 12.55
C PRO A 250 -1.87 16.00 14.04
N LEU A 251 -1.44 14.96 14.77
CA LEU A 251 -1.68 14.85 16.19
C LEU A 251 -0.96 15.97 16.97
N ALA A 252 0.29 16.29 16.61
CA ALA A 252 1.02 17.41 17.18
C ALA A 252 0.31 18.76 16.92
N ILE A 253 -0.20 18.95 15.70
CA ILE A 253 -0.98 20.13 15.32
C ILE A 253 -2.25 20.26 16.20
N ILE A 254 -2.95 19.14 16.42
CA ILE A 254 -4.13 19.11 17.29
C ILE A 254 -3.77 19.53 18.73
N PHE A 255 -2.63 19.08 19.26
CA PHE A 255 -2.17 19.49 20.58
C PHE A 255 -1.86 20.98 20.65
N PHE A 256 -1.14 21.53 19.66
CA PHE A 256 -0.85 22.96 19.59
C PHE A 256 -2.13 23.80 19.54
N ALA A 257 -3.12 23.40 18.73
CA ALA A 257 -4.40 24.10 18.63
C ALA A 257 -5.21 24.08 19.93
N ASN A 258 -5.01 23.08 20.79
CA ASN A 258 -5.63 22.98 22.10
C ASN A 258 -4.81 23.62 23.22
N ASN A 259 -3.82 24.47 22.91
CA ASN A 259 -2.88 25.09 23.90
C ASN A 259 -2.06 24.07 24.68
N GLN A 260 -1.93 22.84 24.23
CA GLN A 260 -1.13 21.79 24.86
C GLN A 260 0.27 21.77 24.23
N ILE A 261 1.02 22.88 24.43
CA ILE A 261 2.29 23.14 23.75
C ILE A 261 3.31 22.04 24.06
N TRP A 262 3.41 21.60 25.30
CA TRP A 262 4.34 20.55 25.70
C TRP A 262 4.06 19.23 24.97
N GLN A 263 2.78 18.81 24.91
CA GLN A 263 2.39 17.58 24.24
C GLN A 263 2.67 17.64 22.72
N GLY A 264 2.44 18.80 22.11
CA GLY A 264 2.76 19.03 20.70
C GLY A 264 4.25 18.89 20.40
N PHE A 265 5.12 19.53 21.19
CA PHE A 265 6.56 19.40 21.05
C PHE A 265 7.05 17.98 21.34
N PHE A 266 6.56 17.38 22.44
CA PHE A 266 6.88 15.99 22.76
C PHE A 266 6.53 15.07 21.57
N MET A 267 5.34 15.24 20.97
CA MET A 267 4.89 14.41 19.85
C MET A 267 5.82 14.54 18.64
N LEU A 268 6.27 15.74 18.29
CA LEU A 268 7.22 15.94 17.20
C LEU A 268 8.58 15.31 17.51
N VAL A 269 9.14 15.59 18.68
CA VAL A 269 10.46 15.05 19.09
C VAL A 269 10.41 13.52 19.18
N TYR A 270 9.36 12.97 19.79
CA TYR A 270 9.16 11.52 19.89
C TYR A 270 8.89 10.89 18.52
N GLY A 271 8.08 11.55 17.69
CA GLY A 271 7.76 11.10 16.33
C GLY A 271 8.98 11.00 15.44
N PHE A 272 9.75 12.07 15.32
CA PHE A 272 10.96 12.09 14.51
C PHE A 272 12.11 11.30 15.14
N GLY A 273 12.32 11.44 16.45
CA GLY A 273 13.45 10.84 17.17
C GLY A 273 13.26 9.35 17.44
N VAL A 274 12.12 8.94 17.95
CA VAL A 274 11.89 7.54 18.39
C VAL A 274 11.17 6.74 17.31
N ILE A 275 9.99 7.18 16.86
CA ILE A 275 9.21 6.43 15.88
C ILE A 275 9.94 6.36 14.54
N GLY A 276 10.55 7.47 14.09
CA GLY A 276 11.32 7.51 12.85
C GLY A 276 12.59 6.69 12.88
N THR A 277 13.27 6.59 14.04
CA THR A 277 14.48 5.76 14.17
C THR A 277 14.18 4.26 14.16
N VAL A 278 13.00 3.83 14.61
CA VAL A 278 12.56 2.43 14.52
C VAL A 278 12.57 1.95 13.08
N ASP A 279 12.06 2.75 12.14
CA ASP A 279 12.09 2.40 10.71
C ASP A 279 13.53 2.15 10.22
N ASN A 280 14.45 3.05 10.52
CA ASN A 280 15.85 2.95 10.10
C ASN A 280 16.55 1.74 10.73
N ILE A 281 16.36 1.49 12.02
CA ILE A 281 16.96 0.35 12.72
C ILE A 281 16.48 -0.98 12.13
N PHE A 282 15.17 -1.11 11.90
CA PHE A 282 14.61 -2.36 11.37
C PHE A 282 14.96 -2.58 9.89
N ARG A 283 14.96 -1.54 9.06
CA ARG A 283 15.46 -1.65 7.67
C ARG A 283 16.90 -2.09 7.64
N PHE A 284 17.75 -1.53 8.51
CA PHE A 284 19.17 -1.92 8.61
C PHE A 284 19.33 -3.36 9.11
N ALA A 285 18.54 -3.77 10.10
CA ALA A 285 18.56 -5.13 10.65
C ALA A 285 18.08 -6.17 9.62
N LEU A 286 17.05 -5.85 8.83
CA LEU A 286 16.56 -6.71 7.75
C LEU A 286 17.57 -6.81 6.60
N ALA A 287 18.18 -5.69 6.18
CA ALA A 287 19.19 -5.68 5.13
C ALA A 287 20.46 -6.48 5.48
N LYS A 288 20.76 -6.63 6.76
CA LYS A 288 21.94 -7.40 7.22
C LYS A 288 21.68 -8.92 7.29
N LYS A 289 20.41 -9.35 7.20
CA LYS A 289 20.01 -10.76 7.31
C LYS A 289 19.75 -11.42 5.95
N ILE A 290 19.76 -10.61 4.89
CA ILE A 290 19.67 -11.00 3.48
C ILE A 290 21.08 -10.96 2.87
#